data_6ca736db19c69348e016642275d39322
#
_entry.id   6ca736db19c69348e016642275d39322
#
_cell.length_a   1.000
_cell.length_b   1.000
_cell.length_c   1.000
_cell.angle_alpha   90.00
_cell.angle_beta   90.00
_cell.angle_gamma   90.00
#
_symmetry.space_group_name_H-M   'P 1'
#
loop_
_entity.id
_entity.type
_entity.pdbx_description
1 polymer ?
#
loop_
_entity_poly.entity_id
_entity_poly.type
_entity_poly.pdbx_seq_one_letter_code
_entity_poly.pdbx_strand_id
1 'polypeptide(L)'
;VKFDPQPAAARAAGIFVGVLCGAAAAFGWAAGFVAAKHGISIGFSPADLAFDRFFWTGLLLMPVAFRDGISNPGGIGWWRGLVMSVLAGPPQAMIAYSGFILVPLGHGTTIQPACATLFGLILATVVLRERATAMRVLGGATIIAGLIVFGAESLATIGHSGVGGDLLFVTAGLFWASFGTLLRYFRLSGTRATTVVAVLSVLVYTP
;
A
#
# COMPACT_ATOMS: atom_id res chain seq x y z
N VAL A 1 28.90 -22.27 -4.50
CA VAL A 1 27.47 -22.56 -4.37
C VAL A 1 27.08 -23.29 -5.65
N LYS A 2 26.84 -24.63 -5.57
CA LYS A 2 26.32 -25.41 -6.70
C LYS A 2 24.90 -24.89 -6.99
N PHE A 3 24.70 -24.28 -8.13
CA PHE A 3 23.39 -24.01 -8.71
C PHE A 3 22.82 -25.37 -9.16
N ASP A 4 21.90 -25.91 -8.36
CA ASP A 4 21.09 -27.04 -8.77
C ASP A 4 19.92 -26.49 -9.61
N PRO A 5 19.88 -26.72 -10.93
CA PRO A 5 18.84 -26.17 -11.78
C PRO A 5 17.52 -26.87 -11.45
N GLN A 6 16.62 -26.16 -10.78
CA GLN A 6 15.26 -26.67 -10.57
C GLN A 6 14.65 -27.13 -11.91
N PRO A 7 13.93 -28.27 -11.93
CA PRO A 7 13.27 -28.78 -13.13
C PRO A 7 12.39 -27.67 -13.78
N ALA A 8 12.41 -27.55 -15.09
CA ALA A 8 11.67 -26.51 -15.83
C ALA A 8 10.18 -26.48 -15.44
N ALA A 9 9.58 -27.64 -15.17
CA ALA A 9 8.20 -27.77 -14.70
C ALA A 9 7.98 -27.11 -13.31
N ALA A 10 8.91 -27.27 -12.37
CA ALA A 10 8.81 -26.64 -11.04
C ALA A 10 8.93 -25.11 -11.14
N ARG A 11 9.80 -24.62 -12.03
CA ARG A 11 9.93 -23.17 -12.30
C ARG A 11 8.66 -22.61 -12.95
N ALA A 12 8.09 -23.30 -13.93
CA ALA A 12 6.83 -22.91 -14.58
C ALA A 12 5.66 -22.87 -13.58
N ALA A 13 5.54 -23.90 -12.73
CA ALA A 13 4.53 -23.94 -11.67
C ALA A 13 4.68 -22.78 -10.67
N GLY A 14 5.92 -22.46 -10.26
CA GLY A 14 6.19 -21.31 -9.39
C GLY A 14 5.80 -19.96 -10.02
N ILE A 15 6.10 -19.77 -11.30
CA ILE A 15 5.68 -18.56 -12.05
C ILE A 15 4.16 -18.49 -12.13
N PHE A 16 3.47 -19.58 -12.46
CA PHE A 16 2.01 -19.60 -12.54
C PHE A 16 1.34 -19.24 -11.20
N VAL A 17 1.79 -19.83 -10.11
CA VAL A 17 1.31 -19.50 -8.76
C VAL A 17 1.58 -18.04 -8.43
N GLY A 18 2.77 -17.52 -8.78
CA GLY A 18 3.11 -16.10 -8.58
C GLY A 18 2.17 -15.16 -9.35
N VAL A 19 1.86 -15.48 -10.60
CA VAL A 19 0.92 -14.70 -11.43
C VAL A 19 -0.49 -14.75 -10.84
N LEU A 20 -0.98 -15.91 -10.40
CA LEU A 20 -2.29 -16.04 -9.77
C LEU A 20 -2.37 -15.23 -8.46
N CYS A 21 -1.36 -15.31 -7.61
CA CYS A 21 -1.30 -14.53 -6.38
C CYS A 21 -1.27 -13.01 -6.67
N GLY A 22 -0.51 -12.61 -7.68
CA GLY A 22 -0.47 -11.20 -8.12
C GLY A 22 -1.81 -10.72 -8.65
N ALA A 23 -2.48 -11.51 -9.47
CA ALA A 23 -3.81 -11.19 -10.00
C ALA A 23 -4.86 -11.11 -8.87
N ALA A 24 -4.84 -12.05 -7.93
CA ALA A 24 -5.74 -12.02 -6.77
C ALA A 24 -5.50 -10.80 -5.88
N ALA A 25 -4.24 -10.43 -5.65
CA ALA A 25 -3.89 -9.23 -4.90
C ALA A 25 -4.35 -7.94 -5.60
N ALA A 26 -4.16 -7.85 -6.92
CA ALA A 26 -4.62 -6.71 -7.72
C ALA A 26 -6.16 -6.59 -7.71
N PHE A 27 -6.85 -7.71 -7.86
CA PHE A 27 -8.31 -7.77 -7.78
C PHE A 27 -8.82 -7.34 -6.39
N GLY A 28 -8.22 -7.88 -5.32
CA GLY A 28 -8.59 -7.51 -3.94
C GLY A 28 -8.36 -6.03 -3.66
N TRP A 29 -7.29 -5.45 -4.19
CA TRP A 29 -6.99 -4.03 -4.04
C TRP A 29 -7.98 -3.15 -4.82
N ALA A 30 -8.28 -3.52 -6.08
CA ALA A 30 -9.28 -2.84 -6.89
C ALA A 30 -10.67 -2.88 -6.25
N ALA A 31 -11.11 -4.05 -5.76
CA ALA A 31 -12.36 -4.21 -5.04
C ALA A 31 -12.41 -3.33 -3.78
N GLY A 32 -11.29 -3.23 -3.05
CA GLY A 32 -11.16 -2.35 -1.88
C GLY A 32 -11.36 -0.86 -2.21
N PHE A 33 -10.83 -0.38 -3.35
CA PHE A 33 -11.07 1.00 -3.80
C PHE A 33 -12.53 1.24 -4.18
N VAL A 34 -13.14 0.29 -4.90
CA VAL A 34 -14.58 0.39 -5.26
C VAL A 34 -15.44 0.42 -4.01
N ALA A 35 -15.20 -0.49 -3.06
CA ALA A 35 -15.93 -0.55 -1.80
C ALA A 35 -15.76 0.75 -0.99
N ALA A 36 -14.54 1.30 -0.90
CA ALA A 36 -14.27 2.54 -0.19
C ALA A 36 -15.00 3.73 -0.84
N LYS A 37 -14.94 3.86 -2.17
CA LYS A 37 -15.68 4.92 -2.88
C LYS A 37 -17.19 4.78 -2.70
N HIS A 38 -17.71 3.56 -2.77
CA HIS A 38 -19.11 3.30 -2.50
C HIS A 38 -19.49 3.66 -1.06
N GLY A 39 -18.70 3.24 -0.08
CA GLY A 39 -18.90 3.59 1.34
C GLY A 39 -18.99 5.10 1.55
N ILE A 40 -18.07 5.87 0.97
CA ILE A 40 -18.13 7.34 1.01
C ILE A 40 -19.43 7.85 0.37
N SER A 41 -19.86 7.28 -0.76
CA SER A 41 -21.07 7.74 -1.46
C SER A 41 -22.38 7.50 -0.70
N ILE A 42 -22.41 6.52 0.20
CA ILE A 42 -23.55 6.21 1.08
C ILE A 42 -23.43 6.81 2.49
N GLY A 43 -22.41 7.65 2.73
CA GLY A 43 -22.30 8.48 3.94
C GLY A 43 -21.33 7.98 5.00
N PHE A 44 -20.55 6.92 4.76
CA PHE A 44 -19.48 6.54 5.68
C PHE A 44 -18.35 7.57 5.65
N SER A 45 -17.81 7.90 6.81
CA SER A 45 -16.61 8.72 6.89
C SER A 45 -15.35 7.90 6.53
N PRO A 46 -14.25 8.57 6.11
CA PRO A 46 -12.96 7.90 5.93
C PRO A 46 -12.48 7.15 7.18
N ALA A 47 -12.83 7.65 8.35
CA ALA A 47 -12.51 7.04 9.63
C ALA A 47 -13.28 5.73 9.84
N ASP A 48 -14.59 5.72 9.56
CA ASP A 48 -15.41 4.51 9.68
C ASP A 48 -14.90 3.39 8.78
N LEU A 49 -14.58 3.72 7.53
CA LEU A 49 -14.05 2.75 6.56
C LEU A 49 -12.66 2.24 6.95
N ALA A 50 -11.81 3.10 7.48
CA ALA A 50 -10.51 2.69 7.99
C ALA A 50 -10.67 1.80 9.23
N PHE A 51 -11.55 2.16 10.17
CA PHE A 51 -11.85 1.35 11.33
C PHE A 51 -12.35 -0.03 10.94
N ASP A 52 -13.39 -0.12 10.11
CA ASP A 52 -13.97 -1.40 9.70
C ASP A 52 -12.92 -2.31 9.04
N ARG A 53 -12.13 -1.77 8.12
CA ARG A 53 -11.05 -2.52 7.45
C ARG A 53 -10.04 -3.12 8.42
N PHE A 54 -9.56 -2.36 9.39
CA PHE A 54 -8.49 -2.80 10.29
C PHE A 54 -8.99 -3.53 11.51
N PHE A 55 -10.19 -3.21 12.00
CA PHE A 55 -10.79 -3.85 13.16
C PHE A 55 -10.98 -5.35 12.94
N TRP A 56 -11.73 -5.74 11.93
CA TRP A 56 -11.98 -7.15 11.64
C TRP A 56 -10.72 -7.91 11.29
N THR A 57 -9.86 -7.31 10.48
CA THR A 57 -8.59 -7.93 10.09
C THR A 57 -7.67 -8.09 11.30
N GLY A 58 -7.59 -7.09 12.16
CA GLY A 58 -6.75 -7.13 13.35
C GLY A 58 -7.27 -8.12 14.40
N LEU A 59 -8.57 -8.17 14.62
CA LEU A 59 -9.20 -9.16 15.51
C LEU A 59 -8.91 -10.59 15.05
N LEU A 60 -9.09 -10.86 13.76
CA LEU A 60 -8.84 -12.18 13.19
C LEU A 60 -7.35 -12.59 13.24
N LEU A 61 -6.44 -11.64 13.07
CA LEU A 61 -5.00 -11.91 13.06
C LEU A 61 -4.33 -11.79 14.42
N MET A 62 -5.07 -11.37 15.47
CA MET A 62 -4.53 -11.20 16.82
C MET A 62 -3.83 -12.46 17.37
N PRO A 63 -4.38 -13.67 17.24
CA PRO A 63 -3.70 -14.88 17.72
C PRO A 63 -2.37 -15.14 17.00
N VAL A 64 -2.28 -14.76 15.71
CA VAL A 64 -1.07 -14.93 14.90
C VAL A 64 -0.02 -13.89 15.30
N ALA A 65 -0.42 -12.65 15.57
CA ALA A 65 0.50 -11.57 15.96
C ALA A 65 1.22 -11.85 17.27
N PHE A 66 0.52 -12.44 18.24
CA PHE A 66 1.06 -12.70 19.57
C PHE A 66 1.60 -14.12 19.76
N ARG A 67 1.69 -14.90 18.69
CA ARG A 67 2.26 -16.25 18.74
C ARG A 67 3.71 -16.27 19.26
N ASP A 68 4.49 -15.24 18.92
CA ASP A 68 5.89 -15.07 19.34
C ASP A 68 6.02 -14.30 20.69
N GLY A 69 4.91 -14.10 21.40
CA GLY A 69 4.83 -13.40 22.69
C GLY A 69 4.40 -11.94 22.58
N ILE A 70 3.86 -11.41 23.68
CA ILE A 70 3.35 -10.03 23.75
C ILE A 70 4.47 -8.98 23.65
N SER A 71 5.67 -9.31 24.12
CA SER A 71 6.81 -8.40 24.08
C SER A 71 7.37 -8.14 22.67
N ASN A 72 7.08 -9.03 21.73
CA ASN A 72 7.60 -8.97 20.38
C ASN A 72 6.54 -9.35 19.32
N PRO A 73 5.51 -8.50 19.11
CA PRO A 73 4.41 -8.81 18.22
C PRO A 73 4.91 -9.13 16.81
N GLY A 74 4.56 -10.33 16.32
CA GLY A 74 4.95 -10.84 15.01
C GLY A 74 6.46 -10.96 14.76
N GLY A 75 7.29 -10.93 15.80
CA GLY A 75 8.74 -10.94 15.67
C GLY A 75 9.35 -9.65 15.12
N ILE A 76 8.60 -8.55 15.07
CA ILE A 76 9.03 -7.26 14.50
C ILE A 76 9.36 -6.24 15.60
N GLY A 77 8.72 -6.35 16.75
CA GLY A 77 8.80 -5.42 17.86
C GLY A 77 7.82 -4.24 17.76
N TRP A 78 7.49 -3.65 18.89
CA TRP A 78 6.48 -2.61 19.01
C TRP A 78 6.81 -1.35 18.21
N TRP A 79 8.03 -0.84 18.30
CA TRP A 79 8.42 0.40 17.62
C TRP A 79 8.32 0.30 16.10
N ARG A 80 8.88 -0.77 15.53
CA ARG A 80 8.80 -0.99 14.08
C ARG A 80 7.36 -1.24 13.64
N GLY A 81 6.59 -1.98 14.45
CA GLY A 81 5.17 -2.21 14.23
C GLY A 81 4.38 -0.90 14.20
N LEU A 82 4.60 0.02 15.14
CA LEU A 82 3.94 1.33 15.17
C LEU A 82 4.28 2.17 13.94
N VAL A 83 5.55 2.27 13.56
CA VAL A 83 5.94 2.99 12.34
C VAL A 83 5.25 2.40 11.12
N MET A 84 5.20 1.07 11.01
CA MET A 84 4.53 0.41 9.90
C MET A 84 3.01 0.62 9.93
N SER A 85 2.40 0.69 11.12
CA SER A 85 0.97 0.97 11.26
C SER A 85 0.61 2.40 10.86
N VAL A 86 1.49 3.37 11.06
CA VAL A 86 1.30 4.72 10.53
C VAL A 86 1.38 4.72 9.00
N LEU A 87 2.34 3.99 8.43
CA LEU A 87 2.61 4.01 6.98
C LEU A 87 1.64 3.17 6.15
N ALA A 88 1.07 2.10 6.70
CA ALA A 88 0.18 1.18 5.96
C ALA A 88 -1.12 0.84 6.70
N GLY A 89 -1.35 1.45 7.85
CA GLY A 89 -2.53 1.27 8.68
C GLY A 89 -3.58 2.37 8.51
N PRO A 90 -4.37 2.65 9.57
CA PRO A 90 -5.47 3.61 9.53
C PRO A 90 -5.10 5.00 9.01
N PRO A 91 -3.99 5.64 9.43
CA PRO A 91 -3.67 6.98 8.94
C PRO A 91 -3.52 7.04 7.42
N GLN A 92 -2.83 6.07 6.83
CA GLN A 92 -2.66 5.97 5.37
C GLN A 92 -4.00 5.73 4.68
N ALA A 93 -4.84 4.83 5.23
CA ALA A 93 -6.15 4.53 4.67
C ALA A 93 -7.09 5.76 4.76
N MET A 94 -7.09 6.47 5.88
CA MET A 94 -7.89 7.70 6.05
C MET A 94 -7.49 8.77 5.04
N ILE A 95 -6.18 8.98 4.81
CA ILE A 95 -5.69 9.90 3.78
C ILE A 95 -6.23 9.49 2.41
N ALA A 96 -6.09 8.22 2.04
CA ALA A 96 -6.57 7.71 0.75
C ALA A 96 -8.10 7.84 0.62
N TYR A 97 -8.85 7.46 1.65
CA TYR A 97 -10.32 7.52 1.60
C TYR A 97 -10.85 8.95 1.60
N SER A 98 -10.15 9.89 2.25
CA SER A 98 -10.48 11.31 2.17
C SER A 98 -10.35 11.85 0.74
N GLY A 99 -9.42 11.33 -0.06
CA GLY A 99 -9.30 11.66 -1.48
C GLY A 99 -10.58 11.34 -2.26
N PHE A 100 -11.25 10.23 -1.93
CA PHE A 100 -12.52 9.85 -2.59
C PHE A 100 -13.71 10.77 -2.30
N ILE A 101 -13.63 11.65 -1.30
CA ILE A 101 -14.64 12.68 -1.09
C ILE A 101 -14.56 13.73 -2.20
N LEU A 102 -13.34 14.03 -2.65
CA LEU A 102 -13.03 15.17 -3.52
C LEU A 102 -13.00 14.81 -5.01
N VAL A 103 -12.68 13.54 -5.34
CA VAL A 103 -12.47 13.12 -6.73
C VAL A 103 -13.12 11.78 -7.06
N PRO A 104 -13.36 11.49 -8.36
CA PRO A 104 -13.86 10.20 -8.83
C PRO A 104 -12.92 9.03 -8.52
N LEU A 105 -13.46 7.81 -8.57
CA LEU A 105 -12.72 6.56 -8.30
C LEU A 105 -11.45 6.42 -9.14
N GLY A 106 -11.50 6.82 -10.40
CA GLY A 106 -10.36 6.72 -11.34
C GLY A 106 -9.10 7.41 -10.85
N HIS A 107 -9.23 8.51 -10.10
CA HIS A 107 -8.09 9.25 -9.53
C HIS A 107 -7.33 8.38 -8.51
N GLY A 108 -8.03 7.83 -7.53
CA GLY A 108 -7.41 7.00 -6.50
C GLY A 108 -6.79 5.71 -7.05
N THR A 109 -7.47 5.06 -7.99
CA THR A 109 -6.99 3.82 -8.61
C THR A 109 -5.79 4.02 -9.52
N THR A 110 -5.55 5.23 -9.99
CA THR A 110 -4.43 5.58 -10.88
C THR A 110 -3.29 6.25 -10.11
N ILE A 111 -3.56 7.32 -9.38
CA ILE A 111 -2.53 8.17 -8.76
C ILE A 111 -1.82 7.44 -7.63
N GLN A 112 -2.56 6.80 -6.72
CA GLN A 112 -1.95 6.17 -5.56
C GLN A 112 -0.94 5.06 -5.94
N PRO A 113 -1.26 4.06 -6.79
CA PRO A 113 -0.28 3.04 -7.19
C PRO A 113 0.84 3.58 -8.06
N ALA A 114 0.58 4.57 -8.93
CA ALA A 114 1.60 5.24 -9.72
C ALA A 114 2.63 5.94 -8.82
N CYS A 115 2.16 6.72 -7.85
CA CYS A 115 3.00 7.39 -6.87
C CYS A 115 3.72 6.39 -5.96
N ALA A 116 3.06 5.32 -5.52
CA ALA A 116 3.71 4.27 -4.74
C ALA A 116 4.87 3.62 -5.51
N THR A 117 4.71 3.40 -6.81
CA THR A 117 5.76 2.87 -7.66
C THR A 117 6.91 3.87 -7.84
N LEU A 118 6.60 5.13 -8.11
CA LEU A 118 7.59 6.18 -8.31
C LEU A 118 8.40 6.44 -7.05
N PHE A 119 7.74 6.67 -5.91
CA PHE A 119 8.41 6.85 -4.63
C PHE A 119 9.16 5.60 -4.19
N GLY A 120 8.62 4.41 -4.48
CA GLY A 120 9.31 3.14 -4.24
C GLY A 120 10.63 3.04 -4.99
N LEU A 121 10.68 3.49 -6.25
CA LEU A 121 11.89 3.57 -7.04
C LEU A 121 12.90 4.56 -6.44
N ILE A 122 12.45 5.76 -6.07
CA ILE A 122 13.27 6.80 -5.45
C ILE A 122 13.85 6.28 -4.11
N LEU A 123 12.99 5.76 -3.24
CA LEU A 123 13.40 5.26 -1.93
C LEU A 123 14.32 4.04 -2.03
N ALA A 124 14.10 3.15 -3.01
CA ALA A 124 15.02 2.04 -3.27
C ALA A 124 16.41 2.53 -3.64
N THR A 125 16.50 3.58 -4.43
CA THR A 125 17.78 4.15 -4.83
C THR A 125 18.47 4.89 -3.68
N VAL A 126 17.71 5.70 -2.92
CA VAL A 126 18.27 6.55 -1.85
C VAL A 126 18.53 5.75 -0.56
N VAL A 127 17.54 4.99 -0.10
CA VAL A 127 17.58 4.29 1.20
C VAL A 127 18.28 2.94 1.09
N LEU A 128 17.91 2.16 0.06
CA LEU A 128 18.48 0.82 -0.14
C LEU A 128 19.77 0.84 -0.98
N ARG A 129 20.14 2.02 -1.51
CA ARG A 129 21.33 2.22 -2.35
C ARG A 129 21.35 1.29 -3.57
N GLU A 130 20.18 0.96 -4.10
CA GLU A 130 20.07 0.19 -5.34
C GLU A 130 20.40 1.05 -6.54
N ARG A 131 21.10 0.48 -7.52
CA ARG A 131 21.36 1.18 -8.79
C ARG A 131 20.08 1.23 -9.63
N ALA A 132 19.68 2.44 -10.01
CA ALA A 132 18.59 2.62 -10.96
C ALA A 132 19.07 2.19 -12.36
N THR A 133 18.41 1.21 -12.95
CA THR A 133 18.66 0.84 -14.35
C THR A 133 17.99 1.84 -15.28
N ALA A 134 18.50 2.00 -16.51
CA ALA A 134 17.90 2.89 -17.52
C ALA A 134 16.41 2.62 -17.74
N MET A 135 16.00 1.34 -17.75
CA MET A 135 14.59 0.95 -17.88
C MET A 135 13.74 1.42 -16.71
N ARG A 136 14.27 1.38 -15.48
CA ARG A 136 13.56 1.90 -14.28
C ARG A 136 13.41 3.42 -14.33
N VAL A 137 14.45 4.12 -14.79
CA VAL A 137 14.40 5.59 -14.96
C VAL A 137 13.39 5.98 -16.04
N LEU A 138 13.39 5.28 -17.17
CA LEU A 138 12.44 5.51 -18.24
C LEU A 138 10.99 5.25 -17.78
N GLY A 139 10.74 4.13 -17.07
CA GLY A 139 9.45 3.84 -16.48
C GLY A 139 9.00 4.92 -15.49
N GLY A 140 9.89 5.40 -14.63
CA GLY A 140 9.63 6.52 -13.72
C GLY A 140 9.26 7.81 -14.46
N ALA A 141 10.00 8.16 -15.51
CA ALA A 141 9.71 9.32 -16.34
C ALA A 141 8.34 9.21 -17.04
N THR A 142 7.98 8.02 -17.51
CA THR A 142 6.65 7.75 -18.10
C THR A 142 5.54 7.94 -17.06
N ILE A 143 5.73 7.47 -15.83
CA ILE A 143 4.77 7.68 -14.72
C ILE A 143 4.61 9.17 -14.45
N ILE A 144 5.70 9.93 -14.35
CA ILE A 144 5.65 11.38 -14.11
C ILE A 144 4.88 12.08 -15.24
N ALA A 145 5.17 11.76 -16.49
CA ALA A 145 4.46 12.33 -17.63
C ALA A 145 2.96 12.04 -17.57
N GLY A 146 2.57 10.80 -17.25
CA GLY A 146 1.17 10.41 -17.07
C GLY A 146 0.49 11.16 -15.92
N LEU A 147 1.16 11.32 -14.78
CA LEU A 147 0.63 12.08 -13.64
C LEU A 147 0.46 13.57 -13.93
N ILE A 148 1.36 14.18 -14.73
CA ILE A 148 1.22 15.57 -15.15
C ILE A 148 -0.02 15.75 -16.03
N VAL A 149 -0.23 14.88 -17.02
CA VAL A 149 -1.41 14.92 -17.88
C VAL A 149 -2.68 14.73 -17.06
N PHE A 150 -2.69 13.76 -16.16
CA PHE A 150 -3.83 13.46 -15.31
C PHE A 150 -4.16 14.61 -14.33
N GLY A 151 -3.14 15.22 -13.74
CA GLY A 151 -3.30 16.38 -12.85
C GLY A 151 -3.80 17.64 -13.59
N ALA A 152 -3.33 17.86 -14.82
CA ALA A 152 -3.82 18.94 -15.66
C ALA A 152 -5.30 18.77 -16.02
N GLU A 153 -5.72 17.54 -16.33
CA GLU A 153 -7.13 17.21 -16.57
C GLU A 153 -7.98 17.40 -15.32
N SER A 154 -7.49 16.95 -14.16
CA SER A 154 -8.14 17.15 -12.86
C SER A 154 -8.38 18.62 -12.57
N LEU A 155 -7.37 19.47 -12.77
CA LEU A 155 -7.49 20.91 -12.58
C LEU A 155 -8.50 21.55 -13.54
N ALA A 156 -8.52 21.10 -14.79
CA ALA A 156 -9.42 21.64 -15.81
C ALA A 156 -10.89 21.23 -15.61
N THR A 157 -11.14 20.02 -15.10
CA THR A 157 -12.49 19.43 -15.02
C THR A 157 -13.12 19.55 -13.64
N ILE A 158 -12.34 19.43 -12.57
CA ILE A 158 -12.81 19.41 -11.17
C ILE A 158 -12.41 20.70 -10.43
N GLY A 159 -11.32 21.33 -10.87
CA GLY A 159 -10.78 22.54 -10.24
C GLY A 159 -9.87 22.25 -9.03
N HIS A 160 -9.73 23.24 -8.14
CA HIS A 160 -8.80 23.15 -7.01
C HIS A 160 -9.11 22.02 -6.02
N SER A 161 -10.38 21.65 -5.84
CA SER A 161 -10.77 20.50 -4.99
C SER A 161 -10.25 19.18 -5.55
N GLY A 162 -10.23 19.04 -6.88
CA GLY A 162 -9.66 17.86 -7.55
C GLY A 162 -8.18 17.71 -7.26
N VAL A 163 -7.41 18.80 -7.37
CA VAL A 163 -5.98 18.80 -7.02
C VAL A 163 -5.76 18.40 -5.55
N GLY A 164 -6.62 18.89 -4.63
CA GLY A 164 -6.58 18.49 -3.23
C GLY A 164 -6.76 16.98 -3.03
N GLY A 165 -7.73 16.38 -3.72
CA GLY A 165 -7.96 14.93 -3.72
C GLY A 165 -6.77 14.15 -4.28
N ASP A 166 -6.21 14.61 -5.38
CA ASP A 166 -5.05 14.00 -6.02
C ASP A 166 -3.81 14.03 -5.10
N LEU A 167 -3.57 15.13 -4.39
CA LEU A 167 -2.48 15.26 -3.41
C LEU A 167 -2.64 14.28 -2.23
N LEU A 168 -3.86 13.99 -1.80
CA LEU A 168 -4.10 12.96 -0.80
C LEU A 168 -3.69 11.57 -1.31
N PHE A 169 -3.97 11.23 -2.57
CA PHE A 169 -3.51 9.97 -3.16
C PHE A 169 -1.99 9.93 -3.38
N VAL A 170 -1.36 11.04 -3.75
CA VAL A 170 0.11 11.16 -3.80
C VAL A 170 0.72 10.85 -2.42
N THR A 171 0.17 11.46 -1.36
CA THR A 171 0.61 11.24 0.02
C THR A 171 0.41 9.79 0.46
N ALA A 172 -0.76 9.21 0.17
CA ALA A 172 -1.04 7.81 0.47
C ALA A 172 -0.09 6.86 -0.29
N GLY A 173 0.27 7.20 -1.53
CA GLY A 173 1.27 6.48 -2.33
C GLY A 173 2.67 6.55 -1.72
N LEU A 174 3.09 7.72 -1.21
CA LEU A 174 4.36 7.88 -0.51
C LEU A 174 4.41 7.03 0.78
N PHE A 175 3.34 7.02 1.56
CA PHE A 175 3.25 6.19 2.77
C PHE A 175 3.39 4.71 2.43
N TRP A 176 2.68 4.25 1.40
CA TRP A 176 2.76 2.87 0.95
C TRP A 176 4.15 2.49 0.42
N ALA A 177 4.80 3.36 -0.34
CA ALA A 177 6.17 3.18 -0.81
C ALA A 177 7.17 3.10 0.35
N SER A 178 6.99 3.96 1.36
CA SER A 178 7.82 3.98 2.57
C SER A 178 7.68 2.68 3.36
N PHE A 179 6.45 2.19 3.53
CA PHE A 179 6.18 0.88 4.13
C PHE A 179 6.90 -0.24 3.40
N GLY A 180 6.75 -0.33 2.06
CA GLY A 180 7.41 -1.33 1.24
C GLY A 180 8.95 -1.25 1.31
N THR A 181 9.49 -0.04 1.37
CA THR A 181 10.93 0.18 1.52
C THR A 181 11.44 -0.28 2.88
N LEU A 182 10.73 0.01 3.97
CA LEU A 182 11.10 -0.44 5.31
C LEU A 182 11.01 -1.96 5.46
N LEU A 183 10.02 -2.61 4.82
CA LEU A 183 9.96 -4.06 4.75
C LEU A 183 11.24 -4.65 4.18
N ARG A 184 11.72 -4.09 3.07
CA ARG A 184 12.95 -4.54 2.42
C ARG A 184 14.19 -4.21 3.25
N TYR A 185 14.25 -3.00 3.81
CA TYR A 185 15.37 -2.54 4.64
C TYR A 185 15.57 -3.43 5.87
N PHE A 186 14.50 -3.75 6.58
CA PHE A 186 14.53 -4.61 7.76
C PHE A 186 14.43 -6.10 7.44
N ARG A 187 14.35 -6.48 6.15
CA ARG A 187 14.17 -7.86 5.68
C ARG A 187 13.00 -8.58 6.35
N LEU A 188 11.90 -7.88 6.52
CA LEU A 188 10.69 -8.42 7.14
C LEU A 188 9.83 -9.14 6.12
N SER A 189 9.14 -10.20 6.56
CA SER A 189 8.13 -10.84 5.71
C SER A 189 6.89 -9.95 5.65
N GLY A 190 6.33 -9.79 4.44
CA GLY A 190 5.12 -9.01 4.23
C GLY A 190 3.95 -9.51 5.08
N THR A 191 3.79 -10.83 5.22
CA THR A 191 2.72 -11.43 6.04
C THR A 191 2.82 -11.02 7.51
N ARG A 192 4.01 -11.11 8.11
CA ARG A 192 4.22 -10.70 9.51
C ARG A 192 3.94 -9.21 9.71
N ALA A 193 4.44 -8.38 8.81
CA ALA A 193 4.24 -6.94 8.90
C ALA A 193 2.76 -6.56 8.73
N THR A 194 2.05 -7.14 7.78
CA THR A 194 0.60 -6.92 7.61
C THR A 194 -0.19 -7.37 8.85
N THR A 195 0.17 -8.51 9.43
CA THR A 195 -0.44 -8.99 10.67
C THR A 195 -0.24 -7.98 11.82
N VAL A 196 1.00 -7.51 12.00
CA VAL A 196 1.32 -6.54 13.07
C VAL A 196 0.63 -5.20 12.81
N VAL A 197 0.63 -4.71 11.57
CA VAL A 197 -0.10 -3.47 11.19
C VAL A 197 -1.58 -3.60 11.54
N ALA A 198 -2.23 -4.68 11.16
CA ALA A 198 -3.66 -4.88 11.42
C ALA A 198 -3.96 -4.91 12.94
N VAL A 199 -3.18 -5.66 13.71
CA VAL A 199 -3.40 -5.80 15.16
C VAL A 199 -3.10 -4.51 15.91
N LEU A 200 -1.98 -3.84 15.63
CA LEU A 200 -1.67 -2.56 16.27
C LEU A 200 -2.67 -1.47 15.88
N SER A 201 -3.22 -1.54 14.67
CA SER A 201 -4.28 -0.63 14.25
C SER A 201 -5.53 -0.77 15.11
N VAL A 202 -5.91 -1.99 15.50
CA VAL A 202 -7.01 -2.19 16.46
C VAL A 202 -6.69 -1.55 17.81
N LEU A 203 -5.49 -1.80 18.35
CA LEU A 203 -5.09 -1.30 19.67
C LEU A 203 -4.99 0.24 19.73
N VAL A 204 -4.59 0.88 18.64
CA VAL A 204 -4.41 2.34 18.57
C VAL A 204 -5.71 3.07 18.20
N TYR A 205 -6.60 2.39 17.46
CA TYR A 205 -7.81 2.99 16.90
C TYR A 205 -9.10 2.67 17.65
N THR A 206 -9.05 1.79 18.65
CA THR A 206 -10.18 1.56 19.56
C THR A 206 -10.24 2.73 20.55
N PRO A 207 -11.30 3.56 20.54
CA PRO A 207 -11.47 4.65 21.48
C PRO A 207 -11.62 4.16 22.94
#